data_606f4500852768a7721bdf61edc15a52
#
_entry.id   606f4500852768a7721bdf61edc15a52
#
_cell.length_a   1.000
_cell.length_b   1.000
_cell.length_c   1.000
_cell.angle_alpha   90.00
_cell.angle_beta   90.00
_cell.angle_gamma   90.00
#
_symmetry.space_group_name_H-M   'P 1'
#
loop_
_entity.id
_entity.type
_entity.pdbx_description
1 polymer ?
#
loop_
_entity_poly.entity_id
_entity_poly.type
_entity_poly.pdbx_seq_one_letter_code
_entity_poly.pdbx_strand_id
1 'polypeptide(L)'
;MDLSIYGYSIESLAYLTALAGIVGDHLSTRIGLLYPMIREMNPFTVFLRQNGLWLLFDVLMLGVSIGVPALLMRKWSFNGRWAVLAFPILLGLARFFAMVYNVFLIVLSF
;
A
#
# COMPACT_ATOMS: atom_id res chain seq x y z
N MET A 1 25.01 1.87 -8.73
CA MET A 1 24.44 0.87 -9.65
C MET A 1 23.03 1.26 -10.03
N ASP A 2 22.75 1.29 -11.29
CA ASP A 2 21.42 1.58 -11.81
C ASP A 2 20.69 0.26 -12.09
N LEU A 3 19.59 0.03 -11.37
CA LEU A 3 18.75 -1.15 -11.56
C LEU A 3 17.55 -0.75 -12.42
N SER A 4 17.69 -0.93 -13.72
CA SER A 4 16.66 -0.61 -14.69
C SER A 4 16.16 -1.85 -15.40
N ILE A 5 14.85 -1.91 -15.64
CA ILE A 5 14.22 -2.97 -16.43
C ILE A 5 13.37 -2.27 -17.49
N TYR A 6 13.76 -2.42 -18.77
CA TYR A 6 13.01 -1.82 -19.89
C TYR A 6 12.75 -0.32 -19.71
N GLY A 7 13.78 0.40 -19.20
CA GLY A 7 13.67 1.84 -18.97
C GLY A 7 13.02 2.26 -17.67
N TYR A 8 12.55 1.31 -16.85
CA TYR A 8 12.00 1.58 -15.53
C TYR A 8 12.98 1.15 -14.46
N SER A 9 13.17 1.98 -13.44
CA SER A 9 13.99 1.61 -12.29
C SER A 9 13.20 0.68 -11.36
N ILE A 10 13.92 -0.19 -10.66
CA ILE A 10 13.32 -1.01 -9.60
C ILE A 10 12.75 -0.14 -8.50
N GLU A 11 13.41 0.99 -8.22
CA GLU A 11 12.91 1.96 -7.25
C GLU A 11 11.52 2.47 -7.64
N SER A 12 11.32 2.86 -8.90
CA SER A 12 10.02 3.32 -9.38
C SER A 12 8.96 2.22 -9.28
N LEU A 13 9.31 0.99 -9.62
CA LEU A 13 8.39 -0.14 -9.51
C LEU A 13 8.00 -0.41 -8.06
N ALA A 14 8.94 -0.28 -7.12
CA ALA A 14 8.66 -0.45 -5.70
C ALA A 14 7.63 0.59 -5.21
N TYR A 15 7.81 1.84 -5.60
CA TYR A 15 6.90 2.91 -5.18
C TYR A 15 5.52 2.79 -5.82
N LEU A 16 5.46 2.39 -7.09
CA LEU A 16 4.20 2.13 -7.75
C LEU A 16 3.45 0.96 -7.10
N THR A 17 4.17 -0.07 -6.65
CA THR A 17 3.57 -1.19 -5.93
C THR A 17 2.95 -0.72 -4.61
N ALA A 18 3.64 0.11 -3.85
CA ALA A 18 3.11 0.67 -2.61
C ALA A 18 1.88 1.55 -2.89
N LEU A 19 1.96 2.41 -3.90
CA LEU A 19 0.86 3.29 -4.27
C LEU A 19 -0.37 2.48 -4.67
N ALA A 20 -0.20 1.54 -5.59
CA ALA A 20 -1.32 0.73 -6.08
C ALA A 20 -1.94 -0.10 -4.95
N GLY A 21 -1.11 -0.71 -4.09
CA GLY A 21 -1.59 -1.54 -3.00
C GLY A 21 -2.36 -0.74 -1.97
N ILE A 22 -1.77 0.35 -1.48
CA ILE A 22 -2.40 1.15 -0.41
C ILE A 22 -3.67 1.83 -0.92
N VAL A 23 -3.61 2.47 -2.08
CA VAL A 23 -4.78 3.15 -2.65
C VAL A 23 -5.86 2.14 -3.01
N GLY A 24 -5.48 1.03 -3.65
CA GLY A 24 -6.43 -0.01 -4.04
C GLY A 24 -7.12 -0.64 -2.85
N ASP A 25 -6.36 -0.96 -1.79
CA ASP A 25 -6.93 -1.52 -0.57
C ASP A 25 -7.89 -0.52 0.08
N HIS A 26 -7.49 0.72 0.24
CA HIS A 26 -8.32 1.75 0.86
C HIS A 26 -9.63 1.94 0.09
N LEU A 27 -9.55 2.12 -1.23
CA LEU A 27 -10.73 2.34 -2.06
C LEU A 27 -11.64 1.12 -2.11
N SER A 28 -11.07 -0.09 -2.25
CA SER A 28 -11.89 -1.30 -2.29
C SER A 28 -12.57 -1.56 -0.95
N THR A 29 -11.92 -1.23 0.16
CA THR A 29 -12.54 -1.33 1.48
C THR A 29 -13.70 -0.34 1.61
N ARG A 30 -13.52 0.91 1.19
CA ARG A 30 -14.61 1.90 1.22
C ARG A 30 -15.81 1.46 0.39
N ILE A 31 -15.56 0.95 -0.82
CA ILE A 31 -16.62 0.47 -1.70
C ILE A 31 -17.30 -0.75 -1.06
N GLY A 32 -16.50 -1.70 -0.54
CA GLY A 32 -17.03 -2.91 0.08
C GLY A 32 -17.94 -2.62 1.27
N LEU A 33 -17.59 -1.62 2.08
CA LEU A 33 -18.35 -1.26 3.26
C LEU A 33 -19.69 -0.57 2.95
N LEU A 34 -19.95 -0.25 1.68
CA LEU A 34 -21.27 0.20 1.23
C LEU A 34 -22.28 -0.96 1.18
N TYR A 35 -21.81 -2.20 1.16
CA TYR A 35 -22.68 -3.39 1.12
C TYR A 35 -22.97 -3.84 2.54
N PRO A 36 -24.25 -4.02 2.93
CA PRO A 36 -24.61 -4.31 4.33
C PRO A 36 -24.02 -5.61 4.87
N MET A 37 -23.73 -6.58 4.00
CA MET A 37 -23.22 -7.88 4.40
C MET A 37 -21.71 -7.91 4.63
N ILE A 38 -21.00 -6.85 4.22
CA ILE A 38 -19.55 -6.78 4.33
C ILE A 38 -19.19 -5.97 5.57
N ARG A 39 -18.32 -6.55 6.41
CA ARG A 39 -17.85 -5.93 7.64
C ARG A 39 -16.33 -5.83 7.62
N GLU A 40 -15.80 -4.76 8.20
CA GLU A 40 -14.38 -4.64 8.45
C GLU A 40 -14.01 -5.50 9.66
N MET A 41 -13.13 -6.49 9.44
CA MET A 41 -12.72 -7.42 10.50
C MET A 41 -11.46 -6.98 11.24
N ASN A 42 -10.70 -6.03 10.69
CA ASN A 42 -9.49 -5.53 11.32
C ASN A 42 -9.87 -4.49 12.40
N PRO A 43 -9.67 -4.78 13.70
CA PRO A 43 -10.07 -3.85 14.75
C PRO A 43 -9.31 -2.52 14.68
N PHE A 44 -8.09 -2.51 14.16
CA PHE A 44 -7.34 -1.27 13.99
C PHE A 44 -7.99 -0.35 12.94
N THR A 45 -8.42 -0.92 11.81
CA THR A 45 -9.14 -0.16 10.79
C THR A 45 -10.48 0.36 11.31
N VAL A 46 -11.20 -0.45 12.09
CA VAL A 46 -12.44 -0.01 12.71
C VAL A 46 -12.18 1.18 13.64
N PHE A 47 -11.14 1.10 14.47
CA PHE A 47 -10.75 2.20 15.36
C PHE A 47 -10.46 3.47 14.57
N LEU A 48 -9.68 3.38 13.50
CA LEU A 48 -9.33 4.53 12.68
C LEU A 48 -10.57 5.17 12.04
N ARG A 49 -11.48 4.35 11.54
CA ARG A 49 -12.72 4.84 10.92
C ARG A 49 -13.60 5.56 11.93
N GLN A 50 -13.75 4.99 13.12
CA GLN A 50 -14.59 5.57 14.16
C GLN A 50 -14.06 6.92 14.64
N ASN A 51 -12.75 7.15 14.55
CA ASN A 51 -12.12 8.39 15.00
C ASN A 51 -11.81 9.35 13.85
N GLY A 52 -12.24 9.03 12.63
CA GLY A 52 -11.99 9.90 11.46
C GLY A 52 -10.55 9.96 11.03
N LEU A 53 -9.73 8.98 11.41
CA LEU A 53 -8.28 8.97 11.16
C LEU A 53 -7.87 8.04 10.01
N TRP A 54 -8.81 7.32 9.43
CA TRP A 54 -8.50 6.25 8.47
C TRP A 54 -7.80 6.77 7.21
N LEU A 55 -8.37 7.81 6.58
CA LEU A 55 -7.75 8.40 5.41
C LEU A 55 -6.39 9.00 5.73
N LEU A 56 -6.31 9.74 6.85
CA LEU A 56 -5.04 10.33 7.28
C LEU A 56 -3.98 9.25 7.49
N PHE A 57 -4.34 8.15 8.16
CA PHE A 57 -3.40 7.05 8.39
C PHE A 57 -2.89 6.47 7.08
N ASP A 58 -3.76 6.20 6.12
CA ASP A 58 -3.34 5.62 4.84
C ASP A 58 -2.52 6.60 4.01
N VAL A 59 -2.81 7.88 4.05
CA VAL A 59 -1.97 8.91 3.41
C VAL A 59 -0.59 8.95 4.05
N LEU A 60 -0.52 8.89 5.38
CA LEU A 60 0.76 8.87 6.10
C LEU A 60 1.54 7.58 5.79
N MET A 61 0.87 6.43 5.75
CA MET A 61 1.50 5.16 5.39
C MET A 61 2.09 5.22 3.98
N LEU A 62 1.35 5.78 3.04
CA LEU A 62 1.84 5.95 1.68
C LEU A 62 3.05 6.88 1.64
N GLY A 63 2.98 8.02 2.33
CA GLY A 63 4.09 8.97 2.39
C GLY A 63 5.34 8.37 3.00
N VAL A 64 5.20 7.63 4.10
CA VAL A 64 6.34 6.99 4.77
C VAL A 64 6.90 5.85 3.90
N SER A 65 6.04 5.02 3.32
CA SER A 65 6.49 3.86 2.55
C SER A 65 7.22 4.24 1.26
N ILE A 66 6.97 5.42 0.74
CA ILE A 66 7.67 5.96 -0.43
C ILE A 66 8.75 6.95 -0.03
N GLY A 67 8.41 7.90 0.86
CA GLY A 67 9.31 8.98 1.21
C GLY A 67 10.56 8.54 1.95
N VAL A 68 10.43 7.65 2.92
CA VAL A 68 11.59 7.19 3.70
C VAL A 68 12.55 6.39 2.81
N PRO A 69 12.10 5.38 2.06
CA PRO A 69 13.01 4.69 1.15
C PRO A 69 13.63 5.62 0.09
N ALA A 70 12.87 6.57 -0.44
CA ALA A 70 13.39 7.51 -1.43
C ALA A 70 14.53 8.37 -0.86
N LEU A 71 14.36 8.86 0.38
CA LEU A 71 15.41 9.62 1.04
C LEU A 71 16.66 8.77 1.31
N LEU A 72 16.46 7.53 1.78
CA LEU A 72 17.57 6.63 2.05
C LEU A 72 18.32 6.26 0.78
N MET A 73 17.60 6.03 -0.31
CA MET A 73 18.22 5.71 -1.59
C MET A 73 19.06 6.87 -2.13
N ARG A 74 18.66 8.11 -1.85
CA ARG A 74 19.41 9.27 -2.29
C ARG A 74 20.65 9.57 -1.43
N LYS A 75 20.55 9.33 -0.11
CA LYS A 75 21.58 9.69 0.83
C LYS A 75 22.67 8.63 0.97
N TRP A 76 22.35 7.37 0.81
CA TRP A 76 23.24 6.25 1.05
C TRP A 76 23.64 5.60 -0.26
N SER A 77 24.93 5.22 -0.33
CA SER A 77 25.51 4.61 -1.52
C SER A 77 26.11 3.22 -1.27
N PHE A 78 25.79 2.60 -0.12
CA PHE A 78 26.30 1.27 0.20
C PHE A 78 25.57 0.21 -0.64
N ASN A 79 26.21 -0.96 -0.83
CA ASN A 79 25.67 -1.99 -1.71
C ASN A 79 24.34 -2.57 -1.23
N GLY A 80 24.12 -2.62 0.08
CA GLY A 80 22.87 -3.15 0.65
C GLY A 80 21.69 -2.19 0.64
N ARG A 81 21.86 -0.97 0.15
CA ARG A 81 20.79 0.04 0.23
C ARG A 81 19.50 -0.38 -0.48
N TRP A 82 19.62 -1.22 -1.51
CA TRP A 82 18.45 -1.69 -2.24
C TRP A 82 17.49 -2.51 -1.38
N ALA A 83 17.99 -3.04 -0.23
CA ALA A 83 17.12 -3.75 0.70
C ALA A 83 16.02 -2.87 1.31
N VAL A 84 16.22 -1.54 1.35
CA VAL A 84 15.18 -0.64 1.85
C VAL A 84 13.94 -0.64 0.97
N LEU A 85 14.08 -1.02 -0.30
CA LEU A 85 12.93 -1.14 -1.21
C LEU A 85 12.04 -2.32 -0.89
N ALA A 86 12.51 -3.27 -0.07
CA ALA A 86 11.66 -4.36 0.41
C ALA A 86 10.44 -3.83 1.18
N PHE A 87 10.59 -2.71 1.91
CA PHE A 87 9.50 -2.15 2.68
C PHE A 87 8.31 -1.73 1.81
N PRO A 88 8.46 -0.84 0.81
CA PRO A 88 7.33 -0.48 -0.04
C PRO A 88 6.83 -1.65 -0.89
N ILE A 89 7.70 -2.56 -1.32
CA ILE A 89 7.29 -3.71 -2.11
C ILE A 89 6.42 -4.64 -1.27
N LEU A 90 6.88 -5.02 -0.09
CA LEU A 90 6.15 -5.97 0.76
C LEU A 90 4.85 -5.35 1.27
N LEU A 91 4.89 -4.10 1.70
CA LEU A 91 3.68 -3.41 2.14
C LEU A 91 2.69 -3.28 0.99
N GLY A 92 3.16 -2.88 -0.19
CA GLY A 92 2.31 -2.73 -1.37
C GLY A 92 1.68 -4.04 -1.79
N LEU A 93 2.45 -5.14 -1.80
CA LEU A 93 1.92 -6.46 -2.14
C LEU A 93 0.89 -6.94 -1.12
N ALA A 94 1.16 -6.76 0.18
CA ALA A 94 0.20 -7.14 1.22
C ALA A 94 -1.12 -6.39 1.06
N ARG A 95 -1.06 -5.07 0.83
CA ARG A 95 -2.24 -4.26 0.63
C ARG A 95 -2.93 -4.58 -0.70
N PHE A 96 -2.16 -4.92 -1.73
CA PHE A 96 -2.73 -5.34 -3.01
C PHE A 96 -3.53 -6.65 -2.88
N PHE A 97 -3.00 -7.62 -2.14
CA PHE A 97 -3.75 -8.85 -1.87
C PHE A 97 -5.03 -8.57 -1.08
N ALA A 98 -4.98 -7.65 -0.12
CA ALA A 98 -6.18 -7.22 0.59
C ALA A 98 -7.20 -6.61 -0.36
N MET A 99 -6.76 -5.80 -1.32
CA MET A 99 -7.63 -5.24 -2.35
C MET A 99 -8.31 -6.34 -3.16
N VAL A 100 -7.54 -7.33 -3.62
CA VAL A 100 -8.09 -8.44 -4.41
C VAL A 100 -9.15 -9.19 -3.60
N TYR A 101 -8.87 -9.44 -2.31
CA TYR A 101 -9.83 -10.09 -1.42
C TYR A 101 -11.11 -9.25 -1.29
N ASN A 102 -10.97 -7.94 -1.12
CA ASN A 102 -12.12 -7.03 -1.02
C ASN A 102 -12.97 -7.05 -2.29
N VAL A 103 -12.33 -7.02 -3.45
CA VAL A 103 -13.02 -7.07 -4.74
C VAL A 103 -13.78 -8.41 -4.87
N PHE A 104 -13.16 -9.50 -4.44
CA PHE A 104 -13.81 -10.81 -4.45
C PHE A 104 -15.07 -10.81 -3.60
N LEU A 105 -15.02 -10.23 -2.38
CA LEU A 105 -16.18 -10.12 -1.52
C LEU A 105 -17.29 -9.27 -2.15
N ILE A 106 -16.91 -8.17 -2.80
CA ILE A 106 -17.88 -7.30 -3.47
C ILE A 106 -18.59 -8.05 -4.59
N VAL A 107 -17.83 -8.78 -5.40
CA VAL A 107 -18.40 -9.57 -6.51
C VAL A 107 -19.37 -10.63 -5.96
N LEU A 108 -19.03 -11.27 -4.85
CA LEU A 108 -19.91 -12.27 -4.24
C LEU A 108 -21.18 -11.66 -3.64
N SER A 109 -21.22 -10.34 -3.44
CA SER A 109 -22.38 -9.65 -2.88
C SER A 109 -23.45 -9.28 -3.90
N PHE A 110 -23.16 -9.50 -5.18
CA PHE A 110 -24.13 -9.24 -6.24
C PHE A 110 -25.16 -10.36 -6.40
#